data_e65c0e9a961e5e889a4c85d3ada53271
#
_entry.id   e65c0e9a961e5e889a4c85d3ada53271
#
_cell.length_a   1.000
_cell.length_b   1.000
_cell.length_c   1.000
_cell.angle_alpha   90.00
_cell.angle_beta   90.00
_cell.angle_gamma   90.00
#
_symmetry.space_group_name_H-M   'P 1'
#
loop_
_entity.id
_entity.type
_entity.pdbx_description
1 polymer ?
#
loop_
_entity_poly.entity_id
_entity_poly.type
_entity_poly.pdbx_seq_one_letter_code
_entity_poly.pdbx_strand_id
1 'polypeptide(L)'
;VYLPMGYLYGQRFCAEETELVKALRAELYPTPYDEIHWPAQRNHVAAADLYAPHTRMLDALFCVLGQYERVHIGALREAGMRRAYELIVKEDINTSYQCLGPVNKMLNYIVRWIVDGPASEAMARHREKLRDFVWMSADGLMMTGTNGSQLWDTSFIAQAMCDAGLARDHRDMCQSILAWLSATQIRENPTFYRSAYRFATKGAWPFSTREQGYTVSDCTAEGLKGVLMLQEASGADLGRPVSQQRLRDAVDLLLSMQNPGGGYASYETINGPSVLEWLNPAEVFGNIMVEHAYPECTTSVVSGLRMFQRYDSYRSADIDAAVDAAVG
;
A
#
# COMPACT_ATOMS: atom_id res chain seq x y z
N VAL A 1 -7.07 -3.43 -5.41
CA VAL A 1 -7.91 -4.64 -5.50
C VAL A 1 -9.18 -4.36 -6.28
N TYR A 2 -10.01 -3.36 -5.92
CA TYR A 2 -11.32 -3.09 -6.54
C TYR A 2 -11.26 -2.71 -8.03
N LEU A 3 -10.26 -1.93 -8.45
CA LEU A 3 -10.12 -1.50 -9.85
C LEU A 3 -9.94 -2.69 -10.81
N PRO A 4 -8.96 -3.59 -10.58
CA PRO A 4 -8.82 -4.76 -11.45
C PRO A 4 -10.01 -5.72 -11.34
N MET A 5 -10.59 -5.93 -10.17
CA MET A 5 -11.83 -6.71 -10.04
C MET A 5 -12.98 -6.11 -10.84
N GLY A 6 -13.19 -4.78 -10.72
CA GLY A 6 -14.20 -4.06 -11.49
C GLY A 6 -13.97 -4.14 -13.00
N TYR A 7 -12.71 -4.07 -13.45
CA TYR A 7 -12.34 -4.26 -14.85
C TYR A 7 -12.70 -5.66 -15.34
N LEU A 8 -12.26 -6.70 -14.63
CA LEU A 8 -12.51 -8.10 -14.98
C LEU A 8 -14.01 -8.41 -15.02
N TYR A 9 -14.75 -7.92 -14.04
CA TYR A 9 -16.21 -8.05 -14.00
C TYR A 9 -16.88 -7.32 -15.18
N GLY A 10 -16.46 -6.10 -15.49
CA GLY A 10 -16.97 -5.31 -16.61
C GLY A 10 -16.70 -5.95 -17.96
N GLN A 11 -15.52 -6.53 -18.14
CA GLN A 11 -15.09 -7.24 -19.34
C GLN A 11 -15.85 -8.54 -19.56
N ARG A 12 -16.40 -9.16 -18.52
CA ARG A 12 -17.03 -10.48 -18.56
C ARG A 12 -16.11 -11.54 -19.15
N PHE A 13 -14.81 -11.42 -18.93
CA PHE A 13 -13.84 -12.38 -19.44
C PHE A 13 -14.10 -13.77 -18.84
N CYS A 14 -14.17 -14.77 -19.71
CA CYS A 14 -14.18 -16.17 -19.34
C CYS A 14 -13.12 -16.89 -20.15
N ALA A 15 -12.26 -17.64 -19.50
CA ALA A 15 -11.31 -18.51 -20.19
C ALA A 15 -12.02 -19.76 -20.71
N GLU A 16 -11.39 -20.44 -21.66
CA GLU A 16 -11.86 -21.73 -22.15
C GLU A 16 -11.91 -22.77 -21.02
N GLU A 17 -13.00 -23.50 -20.94
CA GLU A 17 -13.19 -24.55 -19.95
C GLU A 17 -12.44 -25.82 -20.36
N THR A 18 -11.25 -25.98 -19.79
CA THR A 18 -10.40 -27.15 -20.01
C THR A 18 -10.79 -28.31 -19.09
N GLU A 19 -10.31 -29.52 -19.38
CA GLU A 19 -10.51 -30.69 -18.51
C GLU A 19 -9.92 -30.46 -17.10
N LEU A 20 -8.84 -29.70 -17.00
CA LEU A 20 -8.28 -29.30 -15.69
C LEU A 20 -9.27 -28.42 -14.91
N VAL A 21 -9.90 -27.45 -15.56
CA VAL A 21 -10.89 -26.56 -14.92
C VAL A 21 -12.10 -27.39 -14.43
N LYS A 22 -12.56 -28.34 -15.22
CA LYS A 22 -13.67 -29.25 -14.83
C LYS A 22 -13.28 -30.11 -13.62
N ALA A 23 -12.08 -30.67 -13.61
CA ALA A 23 -11.57 -31.48 -12.50
C ALA A 23 -11.45 -30.63 -11.22
N LEU A 24 -10.92 -29.40 -11.30
CA LEU A 24 -10.83 -28.49 -10.17
C LEU A 24 -12.21 -28.07 -9.64
N ARG A 25 -13.19 -27.83 -10.51
CA ARG A 25 -14.57 -27.55 -10.09
C ARG A 25 -15.18 -28.72 -9.34
N ALA A 26 -14.98 -29.93 -9.82
CA ALA A 26 -15.49 -31.15 -9.16
C ALA A 26 -14.84 -31.39 -7.79
N GLU A 27 -13.57 -31.02 -7.62
CA GLU A 27 -12.84 -31.13 -6.36
C GLU A 27 -13.23 -30.03 -5.34
N LEU A 28 -13.39 -28.79 -5.81
CA LEU A 28 -13.58 -27.63 -4.93
C LEU A 28 -15.03 -27.41 -4.48
N TYR A 29 -16.01 -27.84 -5.27
CA TYR A 29 -17.41 -27.56 -5.00
C TYR A 29 -18.18 -28.87 -4.67
N PRO A 30 -18.86 -28.94 -3.50
CA PRO A 30 -19.66 -30.12 -3.13
C PRO A 30 -20.94 -30.26 -3.97
N THR A 31 -21.40 -29.17 -4.58
CA THR A 31 -22.54 -29.14 -5.52
C THR A 31 -22.00 -28.99 -6.93
N PRO A 32 -22.58 -29.63 -7.96
CA PRO A 32 -22.18 -29.40 -9.35
C PRO A 32 -22.15 -27.93 -9.68
N TYR A 33 -21.06 -27.45 -10.32
CA TYR A 33 -20.78 -26.03 -10.53
C TYR A 33 -21.93 -25.27 -11.22
N ASP A 34 -22.60 -25.94 -12.18
CA ASP A 34 -23.71 -25.37 -12.96
C ASP A 34 -25.02 -25.28 -12.18
N GLU A 35 -25.14 -26.00 -11.07
CA GLU A 35 -26.31 -25.96 -10.19
C GLU A 35 -26.20 -24.91 -9.08
N ILE A 36 -25.05 -24.27 -8.94
CA ILE A 36 -24.81 -23.25 -7.90
C ILE A 36 -25.52 -21.94 -8.27
N HIS A 37 -26.48 -21.54 -7.44
CA HIS A 37 -27.14 -20.25 -7.56
C HIS A 37 -26.29 -19.14 -6.93
N TRP A 38 -25.32 -18.63 -7.67
CA TRP A 38 -24.31 -17.65 -7.22
C TRP A 38 -24.90 -16.40 -6.56
N PRO A 39 -25.99 -15.77 -7.03
CA PRO A 39 -26.57 -14.61 -6.35
C PRO A 39 -27.00 -14.89 -4.91
N ALA A 40 -27.41 -16.13 -4.59
CA ALA A 40 -27.81 -16.50 -3.24
C ALA A 40 -26.60 -16.73 -2.31
N GLN A 41 -25.41 -16.90 -2.85
CA GLN A 41 -24.20 -17.15 -2.06
C GLN A 41 -23.55 -15.88 -1.51
N ARG A 42 -24.02 -14.70 -1.88
CA ARG A 42 -23.38 -13.42 -1.57
C ARG A 42 -23.04 -13.22 -0.09
N ASN A 43 -23.96 -13.63 0.80
CA ASN A 43 -23.81 -13.44 2.24
C ASN A 43 -23.52 -14.77 2.97
N HIS A 44 -23.11 -15.80 2.24
CA HIS A 44 -22.74 -17.11 2.81
C HIS A 44 -21.26 -17.11 3.18
N VAL A 45 -20.93 -16.44 4.26
CA VAL A 45 -19.60 -16.40 4.86
C VAL A 45 -19.56 -17.26 6.10
N ALA A 46 -18.44 -17.96 6.34
CA ALA A 46 -18.27 -18.72 7.57
C ALA A 46 -18.38 -17.79 8.78
N ALA A 47 -19.10 -18.22 9.81
CA ALA A 47 -19.33 -17.38 11.00
C ALA A 47 -18.05 -16.94 11.69
N ALA A 48 -16.97 -17.73 11.57
CA ALA A 48 -15.65 -17.40 12.10
C ALA A 48 -14.97 -16.23 11.34
N ASP A 49 -15.37 -15.98 10.09
CA ASP A 49 -14.77 -14.96 9.23
C ASP A 49 -15.63 -13.68 9.14
N LEU A 50 -16.79 -13.68 9.81
CA LEU A 50 -17.72 -12.56 9.77
C LEU A 50 -17.36 -11.51 10.84
N TYR A 51 -16.41 -10.63 10.55
CA TYR A 51 -16.00 -9.52 11.42
C TYR A 51 -16.77 -8.22 11.15
N ALA A 52 -17.13 -7.96 9.90
CA ALA A 52 -17.81 -6.75 9.46
C ALA A 52 -19.07 -7.13 8.63
N PRO A 53 -20.21 -7.45 9.26
CA PRO A 53 -21.44 -7.79 8.55
C PRO A 53 -21.88 -6.65 7.63
N HIS A 54 -22.42 -7.01 6.46
CA HIS A 54 -22.99 -6.03 5.53
C HIS A 54 -24.10 -5.20 6.17
N THR A 55 -24.12 -3.90 5.87
CA THR A 55 -25.22 -3.03 6.27
C THR A 55 -26.45 -3.26 5.38
N ARG A 56 -27.65 -3.02 5.91
CA ARG A 56 -28.89 -3.06 5.11
C ARG A 56 -28.85 -2.09 3.93
N MET A 57 -28.08 -0.99 4.06
CA MET A 57 -27.89 -0.03 2.98
C MET A 57 -27.08 -0.62 1.84
N LEU A 58 -26.04 -1.38 2.15
CA LEU A 58 -25.24 -2.07 1.15
C LEU A 58 -26.05 -3.18 0.46
N ASP A 59 -26.86 -3.94 1.21
CA ASP A 59 -27.74 -4.98 0.63
C ASP A 59 -28.75 -4.36 -0.35
N ALA A 60 -29.36 -3.22 0.02
CA ALA A 60 -30.24 -2.48 -0.88
C ALA A 60 -29.52 -1.99 -2.13
N LEU A 61 -28.29 -1.45 -1.98
CA LEU A 61 -27.45 -1.05 -3.10
C LEU A 61 -27.14 -2.22 -4.02
N PHE A 62 -26.80 -3.38 -3.48
CA PHE A 62 -26.56 -4.60 -4.26
C PHE A 62 -27.80 -5.02 -5.07
N CYS A 63 -29.00 -4.90 -4.51
CA CYS A 63 -30.22 -5.17 -5.25
C CYS A 63 -30.38 -4.20 -6.44
N VAL A 64 -30.15 -2.91 -6.23
CA VAL A 64 -30.22 -1.88 -7.30
C VAL A 64 -29.16 -2.14 -8.38
N LEU A 65 -27.91 -2.37 -7.97
CA LEU A 65 -26.81 -2.68 -8.89
C LEU A 65 -27.06 -3.97 -9.67
N GLY A 66 -27.63 -4.99 -9.03
CA GLY A 66 -28.03 -6.23 -9.69
C GLY A 66 -29.06 -6.02 -10.81
N GLN A 67 -30.01 -5.08 -10.63
CA GLN A 67 -30.95 -4.71 -11.69
C GLN A 67 -30.27 -3.91 -12.80
N TYR A 68 -29.41 -2.96 -12.43
CA TYR A 68 -28.62 -2.19 -13.41
C TYR A 68 -27.75 -3.12 -14.30
N GLU A 69 -27.11 -4.14 -13.72
CA GLU A 69 -26.28 -5.10 -14.46
C GLU A 69 -27.03 -5.86 -15.56
N ARG A 70 -28.36 -6.03 -15.42
CA ARG A 70 -29.20 -6.69 -16.44
C ARG A 70 -29.41 -5.83 -17.67
N VAL A 71 -29.44 -4.50 -17.50
CA VAL A 71 -29.77 -3.50 -18.53
C VAL A 71 -28.71 -2.42 -18.68
N HIS A 72 -27.49 -2.69 -18.30
CA HIS A 72 -26.41 -1.71 -18.19
C HIS A 72 -26.21 -0.87 -19.45
N ILE A 73 -25.78 0.37 -19.26
CA ILE A 73 -25.43 1.29 -20.34
C ILE A 73 -24.01 0.97 -20.81
N GLY A 74 -23.88 0.40 -22.04
CA GLY A 74 -22.59 -0.04 -22.60
C GLY A 74 -21.53 1.05 -22.59
N ALA A 75 -21.86 2.25 -23.07
CA ALA A 75 -20.91 3.37 -23.13
C ALA A 75 -20.39 3.79 -21.74
N LEU A 76 -21.22 3.74 -20.71
CA LEU A 76 -20.80 4.04 -19.33
C LEU A 76 -19.86 2.96 -18.79
N ARG A 77 -20.19 1.68 -19.05
CA ARG A 77 -19.34 0.54 -18.68
C ARG A 77 -17.97 0.64 -19.33
N GLU A 78 -17.92 0.88 -20.64
CA GLU A 78 -16.67 1.05 -21.38
C GLU A 78 -15.82 2.22 -20.86
N ALA A 79 -16.45 3.35 -20.56
CA ALA A 79 -15.76 4.50 -19.98
C ALA A 79 -15.18 4.16 -18.59
N GLY A 80 -15.93 3.44 -17.76
CA GLY A 80 -15.48 2.95 -16.46
C GLY A 80 -14.29 1.99 -16.59
N MET A 81 -14.38 1.02 -17.51
CA MET A 81 -13.29 0.07 -17.76
C MET A 81 -12.02 0.76 -18.28
N ARG A 82 -12.14 1.69 -19.23
CA ARG A 82 -10.99 2.48 -19.71
C ARG A 82 -10.32 3.21 -18.56
N ARG A 83 -11.11 3.86 -17.70
CA ARG A 83 -10.56 4.57 -16.55
C ARG A 83 -9.91 3.64 -15.52
N ALA A 84 -10.52 2.50 -15.23
CA ALA A 84 -9.94 1.48 -14.36
C ALA A 84 -8.62 0.97 -14.90
N TYR A 85 -8.55 0.64 -16.20
CA TYR A 85 -7.32 0.21 -16.84
C TYR A 85 -6.22 1.28 -16.81
N GLU A 86 -6.55 2.55 -17.09
CA GLU A 86 -5.60 3.66 -16.98
C GLU A 86 -4.99 3.76 -15.57
N LEU A 87 -5.81 3.60 -14.54
CA LEU A 87 -5.34 3.65 -13.15
C LEU A 87 -4.50 2.44 -12.77
N ILE A 88 -4.83 1.24 -13.28
CA ILE A 88 -4.02 0.02 -13.13
C ILE A 88 -2.63 0.22 -13.73
N VAL A 89 -2.56 0.76 -14.96
CA VAL A 89 -1.28 1.07 -15.62
C VAL A 89 -0.46 2.07 -14.80
N LYS A 90 -1.10 3.11 -14.27
CA LYS A 90 -0.41 4.11 -13.43
C LYS A 90 0.11 3.53 -12.11
N GLU A 91 -0.63 2.60 -11.52
CA GLU A 91 -0.16 1.87 -10.34
C GLU A 91 1.04 1.00 -10.67
N ASP A 92 0.98 0.22 -11.75
CA ASP A 92 2.10 -0.61 -12.20
C ASP A 92 3.37 0.23 -12.39
N ILE A 93 3.25 1.39 -13.05
CA ILE A 93 4.38 2.31 -13.27
C ILE A 93 4.90 2.87 -11.93
N ASN A 94 3.99 3.33 -11.07
CA ASN A 94 4.37 3.94 -9.79
C ASN A 94 5.07 2.97 -8.84
N THR A 95 4.74 1.68 -8.92
CA THR A 95 5.28 0.62 -8.06
C THR A 95 6.33 -0.24 -8.77
N SER A 96 6.81 0.18 -9.94
CA SER A 96 7.72 -0.63 -10.78
C SER A 96 7.21 -2.06 -10.99
N TYR A 97 5.90 -2.22 -11.13
CA TYR A 97 5.19 -3.51 -11.25
C TYR A 97 5.22 -4.41 -10.00
N GLN A 98 5.67 -3.92 -8.87
CA GLN A 98 5.54 -4.63 -7.58
C GLN A 98 4.08 -4.66 -7.11
N CYS A 99 3.33 -3.60 -7.37
CA CYS A 99 1.99 -3.33 -6.85
C CYS A 99 1.98 -3.20 -5.30
N LEU A 100 0.83 -2.91 -4.73
CA LEU A 100 0.73 -2.68 -3.28
C LEU A 100 0.84 -3.97 -2.46
N GLY A 101 0.39 -5.08 -3.00
CA GLY A 101 0.42 -6.37 -2.31
C GLY A 101 0.14 -7.55 -3.25
N PRO A 102 0.27 -8.81 -2.78
CA PRO A 102 0.24 -9.99 -3.65
C PRO A 102 -1.10 -10.17 -4.37
N VAL A 103 -2.24 -9.96 -3.70
CA VAL A 103 -3.58 -10.12 -4.31
C VAL A 103 -3.79 -9.06 -5.39
N ASN A 104 -3.48 -7.80 -5.09
CA ASN A 104 -3.55 -6.71 -6.06
C ASN A 104 -2.60 -6.95 -7.23
N LYS A 105 -1.38 -7.42 -6.96
CA LYS A 105 -0.39 -7.82 -7.95
C LYS A 105 -0.97 -8.83 -8.95
N MET A 106 -1.57 -9.90 -8.46
CA MET A 106 -2.11 -10.96 -9.32
C MET A 106 -3.30 -10.47 -10.13
N LEU A 107 -4.18 -9.66 -9.57
CA LEU A 107 -5.32 -9.09 -10.29
C LEU A 107 -4.87 -8.12 -11.39
N ASN A 108 -3.91 -7.22 -11.11
CA ASN A 108 -3.33 -6.36 -12.13
C ASN A 108 -2.65 -7.19 -13.25
N TYR A 109 -1.90 -8.22 -12.87
CA TYR A 109 -1.24 -9.14 -13.81
C TYR A 109 -2.25 -9.82 -14.74
N ILE A 110 -3.39 -10.28 -14.24
CA ILE A 110 -4.47 -10.89 -15.05
C ILE A 110 -5.06 -9.85 -16.01
N VAL A 111 -5.37 -8.64 -15.53
CA VAL A 111 -5.89 -7.56 -16.41
C VAL A 111 -4.91 -7.25 -17.54
N ARG A 112 -3.61 -7.10 -17.21
CA ARG A 112 -2.57 -6.82 -18.22
C ARG A 112 -2.40 -7.98 -19.20
N TRP A 113 -2.53 -9.22 -18.73
CA TRP A 113 -2.51 -10.40 -19.61
C TRP A 113 -3.66 -10.38 -20.63
N ILE A 114 -4.88 -10.05 -20.18
CA ILE A 114 -6.05 -9.98 -21.05
C ILE A 114 -5.94 -8.84 -22.08
N VAL A 115 -5.46 -7.68 -21.66
CA VAL A 115 -5.47 -6.47 -22.48
C VAL A 115 -4.24 -6.37 -23.37
N ASP A 116 -3.05 -6.56 -22.79
CA ASP A 116 -1.77 -6.33 -23.49
C ASP A 116 -1.22 -7.61 -24.13
N GLY A 117 -1.74 -8.76 -23.73
CA GLY A 117 -1.31 -10.07 -24.21
C GLY A 117 -0.07 -10.63 -23.49
N PRO A 118 0.13 -11.97 -23.58
CA PRO A 118 1.13 -12.69 -22.79
C PRO A 118 2.59 -12.34 -23.12
N ALA A 119 2.85 -11.78 -24.31
CA ALA A 119 4.19 -11.42 -24.77
C ALA A 119 4.56 -9.95 -24.51
N SER A 120 3.69 -9.16 -23.88
CA SER A 120 3.93 -7.74 -23.64
C SER A 120 5.05 -7.48 -22.61
N GLU A 121 5.66 -6.31 -22.69
CA GLU A 121 6.65 -5.84 -21.71
C GLU A 121 6.07 -5.82 -20.29
N ALA A 122 4.81 -5.39 -20.15
CA ALA A 122 4.12 -5.39 -18.86
C ALA A 122 4.11 -6.78 -18.23
N MET A 123 3.83 -7.82 -19.02
CA MET A 123 3.84 -9.20 -18.56
C MET A 123 5.22 -9.68 -18.13
N ALA A 124 6.27 -9.28 -18.86
CA ALA A 124 7.66 -9.59 -18.47
C ALA A 124 8.02 -8.97 -17.11
N ARG A 125 7.71 -7.68 -16.93
CA ARG A 125 7.94 -6.95 -15.68
C ARG A 125 7.13 -7.52 -14.52
N HIS A 126 5.86 -7.85 -14.75
CA HIS A 126 5.04 -8.49 -13.73
C HIS A 126 5.61 -9.84 -13.27
N ARG A 127 6.11 -10.68 -14.21
CA ARG A 127 6.76 -11.97 -13.88
C ARG A 127 8.03 -11.78 -13.05
N GLU A 128 8.85 -10.81 -13.40
CA GLU A 128 10.06 -10.48 -12.64
C GLU A 128 9.72 -10.19 -11.16
N LYS A 129 8.68 -9.38 -10.93
CA LYS A 129 8.25 -8.93 -9.60
C LYS A 129 7.41 -9.94 -8.81
N LEU A 130 7.07 -11.10 -9.36
CA LEU A 130 6.43 -12.17 -8.58
C LEU A 130 7.34 -12.69 -7.46
N ARG A 131 8.65 -12.66 -7.66
CA ARG A 131 9.64 -13.10 -6.66
C ARG A 131 9.62 -12.28 -5.38
N ASP A 132 9.17 -11.03 -5.44
CA ASP A 132 9.08 -10.14 -4.28
C ASP A 132 8.06 -10.62 -3.24
N PHE A 133 7.16 -11.54 -3.64
CA PHE A 133 6.08 -12.05 -2.81
C PHE A 133 6.21 -13.52 -2.43
N VAL A 134 7.23 -14.21 -2.90
CA VAL A 134 7.40 -15.64 -2.62
C VAL A 134 8.68 -15.93 -1.84
N TRP A 135 8.62 -16.92 -0.99
CA TRP A 135 9.76 -17.38 -0.20
C TRP A 135 9.71 -18.90 0.00
N MET A 136 10.86 -19.49 0.25
CA MET A 136 10.97 -20.93 0.47
C MET A 136 10.94 -21.23 1.96
N SER A 137 9.99 -22.08 2.38
CA SER A 137 9.91 -22.61 3.73
C SER A 137 10.26 -24.10 3.77
N ALA A 138 10.23 -24.69 4.96
CA ALA A 138 10.36 -26.15 5.11
C ALA A 138 9.23 -26.91 4.40
N ASP A 139 8.04 -26.32 4.30
CA ASP A 139 6.85 -26.90 3.69
C ASP A 139 6.74 -26.60 2.18
N GLY A 140 7.72 -25.91 1.60
CA GLY A 140 7.76 -25.59 0.18
C GLY A 140 7.67 -24.08 -0.11
N LEU A 141 7.30 -23.74 -1.35
CA LEU A 141 7.18 -22.36 -1.79
C LEU A 141 5.91 -21.70 -1.22
N MET A 142 6.12 -20.66 -0.46
CA MET A 142 5.05 -19.88 0.20
C MET A 142 4.92 -18.50 -0.40
N MET A 143 3.75 -17.88 -0.24
CA MET A 143 3.49 -16.50 -0.62
C MET A 143 3.29 -15.64 0.63
N THR A 144 3.85 -14.43 0.62
CA THR A 144 3.60 -13.44 1.69
C THR A 144 2.19 -12.89 1.60
N GLY A 145 1.56 -12.57 2.74
CA GLY A 145 0.22 -11.97 2.78
C GLY A 145 0.22 -10.47 2.43
N THR A 146 1.39 -9.81 2.54
CA THR A 146 1.59 -8.40 2.25
C THR A 146 2.92 -8.21 1.52
N ASN A 147 3.31 -6.96 1.25
CA ASN A 147 4.67 -6.64 0.77
C ASN A 147 5.72 -6.86 1.87
N GLY A 148 7.00 -6.84 1.48
CA GLY A 148 8.11 -6.95 2.43
C GLY A 148 8.22 -5.72 3.35
N SER A 149 8.93 -5.87 4.46
CA SER A 149 9.13 -4.86 5.51
C SER A 149 10.56 -4.30 5.57
N GLN A 150 11.28 -4.36 4.47
CA GLN A 150 12.72 -4.07 4.45
C GLN A 150 13.08 -2.69 5.02
N LEU A 151 12.34 -1.65 4.65
CA LEU A 151 12.59 -0.32 5.19
C LEU A 151 12.24 -0.24 6.66
N TRP A 152 11.07 -0.72 7.02
CA TRP A 152 10.58 -0.74 8.40
C TRP A 152 11.60 -1.37 9.34
N ASP A 153 12.00 -2.60 9.05
CA ASP A 153 12.99 -3.35 9.84
C ASP A 153 14.36 -2.65 9.86
N THR A 154 14.83 -2.17 8.71
CA THR A 154 16.12 -1.48 8.61
C THR A 154 16.13 -0.18 9.43
N SER A 155 15.02 0.55 9.46
CA SER A 155 14.91 1.79 10.25
C SER A 155 15.00 1.53 11.75
N PHE A 156 14.34 0.46 12.24
CA PHE A 156 14.44 0.06 13.65
C PHE A 156 15.82 -0.52 14.00
N ILE A 157 16.43 -1.30 13.12
CA ILE A 157 17.81 -1.78 13.31
C ILE A 157 18.77 -0.59 13.40
N ALA A 158 18.63 0.42 12.54
CA ALA A 158 19.42 1.63 12.58
C ALA A 158 19.36 2.34 13.95
N GLN A 159 18.15 2.52 14.45
CA GLN A 159 17.91 3.14 15.75
C GLN A 159 18.48 2.27 16.90
N ALA A 160 18.20 0.97 16.90
CA ALA A 160 18.69 0.04 17.91
C ALA A 160 20.22 0.00 17.99
N MET A 161 20.91 0.04 16.85
CA MET A 161 22.39 0.10 16.81
C MET A 161 22.94 1.37 17.44
N CYS A 162 22.27 2.49 17.23
CA CYS A 162 22.67 3.77 17.83
C CYS A 162 22.38 3.80 19.33
N ASP A 163 21.18 3.38 19.75
CA ASP A 163 20.75 3.39 21.16
C ASP A 163 21.57 2.42 22.02
N ALA A 164 21.97 1.28 21.45
CA ALA A 164 22.86 0.33 22.10
C ALA A 164 24.34 0.78 22.12
N GLY A 165 24.70 1.90 21.48
CA GLY A 165 26.08 2.36 21.36
C GLY A 165 26.97 1.53 20.46
N LEU A 166 26.39 0.65 19.64
CA LEU A 166 27.09 -0.32 18.79
C LEU A 166 27.53 0.24 17.43
N ALA A 167 27.10 1.44 17.06
CA ALA A 167 27.37 2.02 15.73
C ALA A 167 28.85 2.15 15.41
N ARG A 168 29.70 2.39 16.41
CA ARG A 168 31.16 2.46 16.24
C ARG A 168 31.78 1.09 15.98
N ASP A 169 31.39 0.10 16.77
CA ASP A 169 31.99 -1.24 16.73
C ASP A 169 31.52 -2.01 15.48
N HIS A 170 30.38 -1.66 14.94
CA HIS A 170 29.80 -2.24 13.72
C HIS A 170 29.69 -1.20 12.57
N ARG A 171 30.73 -0.40 12.41
CA ARG A 171 30.77 0.74 11.47
C ARG A 171 30.34 0.35 10.05
N ASP A 172 30.88 -0.74 9.50
CA ASP A 172 30.61 -1.13 8.10
C ASP A 172 29.15 -1.53 7.89
N MET A 173 28.55 -2.19 8.88
CA MET A 173 27.12 -2.52 8.86
C MET A 173 26.26 -1.23 8.92
N CYS A 174 26.56 -0.33 9.84
CA CYS A 174 25.84 0.94 9.98
C CYS A 174 26.00 1.82 8.74
N GLN A 175 27.18 1.82 8.11
CA GLN A 175 27.40 2.53 6.84
C GLN A 175 26.55 1.92 5.71
N SER A 176 26.44 0.60 5.63
CA SER A 176 25.61 -0.10 4.67
C SER A 176 24.12 0.21 4.89
N ILE A 177 23.66 0.19 6.13
CA ILE A 177 22.28 0.58 6.52
C ILE A 177 22.00 2.01 6.07
N LEU A 178 22.89 2.97 6.40
CA LEU A 178 22.70 4.37 6.06
C LEU A 178 22.69 4.61 4.54
N ALA A 179 23.55 3.91 3.80
CA ALA A 179 23.60 3.96 2.34
C ALA A 179 22.29 3.43 1.74
N TRP A 180 21.77 2.32 2.29
CA TRP A 180 20.51 1.73 1.85
C TRP A 180 19.32 2.62 2.16
N LEU A 181 19.20 3.20 3.36
CA LEU A 181 18.18 4.18 3.71
C LEU A 181 18.23 5.40 2.77
N SER A 182 19.44 5.87 2.46
CA SER A 182 19.62 6.95 1.48
C SER A 182 19.13 6.58 0.08
N ALA A 183 19.36 5.34 -0.37
CA ALA A 183 18.93 4.86 -1.68
C ALA A 183 17.40 4.63 -1.77
N THR A 184 16.79 4.27 -0.65
CA THR A 184 15.37 3.90 -0.59
C THR A 184 14.43 5.09 -0.51
N GLN A 185 14.90 6.27 -0.09
CA GLN A 185 14.06 7.47 -0.06
C GLN A 185 13.54 7.85 -1.45
N ILE A 186 12.23 8.12 -1.55
CA ILE A 186 11.60 8.63 -2.76
C ILE A 186 12.01 10.09 -2.98
N ARG A 187 12.55 10.39 -4.16
CA ARG A 187 13.14 11.69 -4.47
C ARG A 187 12.26 12.59 -5.32
N GLU A 188 11.25 12.03 -5.96
CA GLU A 188 10.39 12.73 -6.91
C GLU A 188 8.94 12.27 -6.76
N ASN A 189 8.02 13.17 -7.07
CA ASN A 189 6.60 12.79 -7.21
C ASN A 189 6.38 12.16 -8.59
N PRO A 190 5.55 11.12 -8.72
CA PRO A 190 5.11 10.66 -10.03
C PRO A 190 4.42 11.79 -10.80
N THR A 191 4.74 12.00 -12.08
CA THR A 191 4.18 13.09 -12.89
C THR A 191 2.66 13.06 -12.99
N PHE A 192 2.07 11.88 -12.85
CA PHE A 192 0.64 11.63 -12.96
C PHE A 192 -0.09 11.53 -11.60
N TYR A 193 0.59 11.78 -10.45
CA TYR A 193 0.02 11.46 -9.15
C TYR A 193 -1.35 12.10 -8.90
N ARG A 194 -1.53 13.38 -9.26
CA ARG A 194 -2.82 14.06 -9.10
C ARG A 194 -3.93 13.46 -9.95
N SER A 195 -3.62 13.08 -11.21
CA SER A 195 -4.60 12.46 -12.11
C SER A 195 -4.91 10.99 -11.77
N ALA A 196 -4.09 10.39 -10.90
CA ALA A 196 -4.29 9.06 -10.34
C ALA A 196 -4.88 9.09 -8.92
N TYR A 197 -5.33 10.26 -8.46
CA TYR A 197 -5.85 10.48 -7.10
C TYR A 197 -4.85 10.10 -6.00
N ARG A 198 -3.55 10.33 -6.27
CA ARG A 198 -2.45 10.03 -5.34
C ARG A 198 -1.94 11.30 -4.69
N PHE A 199 -1.35 11.16 -3.51
CA PHE A 199 -0.67 12.22 -2.78
C PHE A 199 0.77 12.38 -3.23
N ALA A 200 1.41 13.47 -2.79
CA ALA A 200 2.85 13.66 -2.98
C ALA A 200 3.62 12.57 -2.24
N THR A 201 4.74 12.13 -2.83
CA THR A 201 5.58 11.08 -2.25
C THR A 201 7.05 11.51 -2.11
N LYS A 202 7.43 12.67 -2.68
CA LYS A 202 8.79 13.18 -2.56
C LYS A 202 9.16 13.38 -1.09
N GLY A 203 10.26 12.80 -0.66
CA GLY A 203 10.74 12.83 0.72
C GLY A 203 10.36 11.59 1.53
N ALA A 204 9.39 10.79 1.07
CA ALA A 204 8.90 9.62 1.75
C ALA A 204 9.91 8.47 1.80
N TRP A 205 9.71 7.61 2.79
CA TRP A 205 10.16 6.22 2.78
C TRP A 205 8.93 5.32 2.77
N PRO A 206 8.85 4.34 1.83
CA PRO A 206 7.79 3.35 1.79
C PRO A 206 8.02 2.26 2.83
N PHE A 207 7.09 1.31 2.96
CA PHE A 207 7.20 0.21 3.92
C PHE A 207 8.29 -0.83 3.53
N SER A 208 8.41 -1.14 2.25
CA SER A 208 9.36 -2.14 1.73
C SER A 208 10.60 -1.52 1.08
N THR A 209 10.62 -1.42 -0.21
CA THR A 209 11.69 -0.80 -1.00
C THR A 209 11.19 0.46 -1.69
N ARG A 210 12.10 1.27 -2.24
CA ARG A 210 11.72 2.48 -2.99
C ARG A 210 10.75 2.19 -4.14
N GLU A 211 10.82 1.01 -4.72
CA GLU A 211 9.98 0.58 -5.84
C GLU A 211 8.51 0.48 -5.49
N GLN A 212 8.17 0.25 -4.22
CA GLN A 212 6.79 0.29 -3.75
C GLN A 212 6.10 1.63 -4.06
N GLY A 213 6.85 2.75 -4.06
CA GLY A 213 6.41 4.05 -4.56
C GLY A 213 5.31 4.74 -3.75
N TYR A 214 4.86 4.16 -2.64
CA TYR A 214 3.86 4.74 -1.74
C TYR A 214 4.49 5.43 -0.55
N THR A 215 3.94 6.58 -0.16
CA THR A 215 4.24 7.17 1.14
C THR A 215 3.63 6.29 2.22
N VAL A 216 4.40 6.07 3.29
CA VAL A 216 3.88 5.50 4.54
C VAL A 216 4.38 6.41 5.65
N SER A 217 3.46 7.01 6.42
CA SER A 217 3.80 8.11 7.35
C SER A 217 4.74 7.69 8.46
N ASP A 218 4.44 6.58 9.13
CA ASP A 218 5.28 6.00 10.19
C ASP A 218 6.63 5.53 9.64
N CYS A 219 6.65 4.84 8.50
CA CYS A 219 7.90 4.42 7.84
C CYS A 219 8.77 5.61 7.43
N THR A 220 8.15 6.69 6.97
CA THR A 220 8.86 7.93 6.64
C THR A 220 9.47 8.55 7.90
N ALA A 221 8.74 8.56 9.00
CA ALA A 221 9.23 9.07 10.27
C ALA A 221 10.34 8.18 10.86
N GLU A 222 10.17 6.85 10.82
CA GLU A 222 11.19 5.91 11.30
C GLU A 222 12.46 5.94 10.43
N GLY A 223 12.30 6.06 9.10
CA GLY A 223 13.41 6.28 8.17
C GLY A 223 14.17 7.57 8.46
N LEU A 224 13.43 8.66 8.72
CA LEU A 224 14.00 9.94 9.11
C LEU A 224 14.81 9.83 10.41
N LYS A 225 14.25 9.19 11.44
CA LYS A 225 14.93 8.93 12.72
C LYS A 225 16.21 8.11 12.54
N GLY A 226 16.10 6.98 11.83
CA GLY A 226 17.24 6.11 11.56
C GLY A 226 18.39 6.82 10.85
N VAL A 227 18.07 7.65 9.84
CA VAL A 227 19.07 8.45 9.12
C VAL A 227 19.71 9.50 10.04
N LEU A 228 18.91 10.23 10.80
CA LEU A 228 19.43 11.26 11.72
C LEU A 228 20.35 10.66 12.77
N MET A 229 19.94 9.57 13.41
CA MET A 229 20.74 8.90 14.45
C MET A 229 22.06 8.36 13.89
N LEU A 230 22.05 7.72 12.72
CA LEU A 230 23.28 7.21 12.10
C LEU A 230 24.21 8.34 11.62
N GLN A 231 23.68 9.41 11.03
CA GLN A 231 24.50 10.54 10.59
C GLN A 231 25.13 11.33 11.74
N GLU A 232 24.56 11.25 12.94
CA GLU A 232 25.04 11.91 14.15
C GLU A 232 25.73 10.93 15.14
N ALA A 233 25.82 9.65 14.79
CA ALA A 233 26.40 8.64 15.66
C ALA A 233 27.84 8.98 16.07
N SER A 234 28.06 9.26 17.35
CA SER A 234 29.33 9.74 17.88
C SER A 234 30.44 8.70 17.68
N GLY A 235 31.54 9.15 17.09
CA GLY A 235 32.76 8.34 16.91
C GLY A 235 32.68 7.28 15.79
N ALA A 236 31.56 7.16 15.07
CA ALA A 236 31.42 6.21 13.98
C ALA A 236 31.83 6.79 12.61
N ASP A 237 31.72 8.10 12.42
CA ASP A 237 32.03 8.79 11.15
C ASP A 237 31.47 8.08 9.91
N LEU A 238 30.14 7.93 9.88
CA LEU A 238 29.44 7.21 8.81
C LEU A 238 29.19 8.06 7.56
N GLY A 239 29.50 9.36 7.62
CA GLY A 239 29.22 10.33 6.56
C GLY A 239 27.76 10.79 6.57
N ARG A 240 27.41 11.66 5.62
CA ARG A 240 26.08 12.26 5.49
C ARG A 240 25.52 12.08 4.08
N PRO A 241 25.16 10.85 3.66
CA PRO A 241 24.67 10.58 2.31
C PRO A 241 23.26 11.12 2.06
N VAL A 242 22.49 11.42 3.12
CA VAL A 242 21.19 12.10 3.00
C VAL A 242 21.42 13.57 3.30
N SER A 243 21.27 14.42 2.27
CA SER A 243 21.47 15.86 2.40
C SER A 243 20.39 16.50 3.27
N GLN A 244 20.72 17.67 3.83
CA GLN A 244 19.77 18.45 4.63
C GLN A 244 18.46 18.74 3.87
N GLN A 245 18.54 19.05 2.57
CA GLN A 245 17.35 19.26 1.76
C GLN A 245 16.46 18.02 1.70
N ARG A 246 17.04 16.84 1.60
CA ARG A 246 16.29 15.58 1.57
C ARG A 246 15.62 15.25 2.92
N LEU A 247 16.22 15.64 4.04
CA LEU A 247 15.62 15.56 5.36
C LEU A 247 14.45 16.55 5.48
N ARG A 248 14.62 17.78 4.96
CA ARG A 248 13.55 18.79 4.90
C ARG A 248 12.39 18.35 4.00
N ASP A 249 12.67 17.70 2.85
CA ASP A 249 11.64 17.13 1.98
C ASP A 249 10.77 16.10 2.74
N ALA A 250 11.37 15.28 3.62
CA ALA A 250 10.63 14.35 4.46
C ALA A 250 9.75 15.05 5.50
N VAL A 251 10.26 16.12 6.12
CA VAL A 251 9.50 16.95 7.07
C VAL A 251 8.33 17.64 6.38
N ASP A 252 8.54 18.22 5.21
CA ASP A 252 7.47 18.84 4.42
C ASP A 252 6.36 17.85 4.09
N LEU A 253 6.75 16.64 3.72
CA LEU A 253 5.81 15.58 3.44
C LEU A 253 5.01 15.19 4.71
N LEU A 254 5.69 14.90 5.82
CA LEU A 254 5.03 14.53 7.07
C LEU A 254 4.06 15.61 7.54
N LEU A 255 4.46 16.89 7.52
CA LEU A 255 3.57 17.99 7.88
C LEU A 255 2.35 18.08 6.95
N SER A 256 2.50 17.74 5.67
CA SER A 256 1.39 17.73 4.71
C SER A 256 0.40 16.58 4.90
N MET A 257 0.78 15.55 5.66
CA MET A 257 -0.05 14.36 5.91
C MET A 257 -0.90 14.46 7.18
N GLN A 258 -0.75 15.53 7.97
CA GLN A 258 -1.55 15.69 9.18
C GLN A 258 -3.02 15.88 8.85
N ASN A 259 -3.88 15.10 9.50
CA ASN A 259 -5.33 15.26 9.40
C ASN A 259 -5.83 16.43 10.26
N PRO A 260 -7.01 17.01 9.95
CA PRO A 260 -7.57 18.13 10.73
C PRO A 260 -7.73 17.86 12.22
N GLY A 261 -7.84 16.58 12.63
CA GLY A 261 -7.87 16.17 14.05
C GLY A 261 -6.48 15.96 14.66
N GLY A 262 -5.39 16.39 14.01
CA GLY A 262 -4.03 16.28 14.53
C GLY A 262 -3.35 14.93 14.30
N GLY A 263 -4.11 13.86 14.10
CA GLY A 263 -3.57 12.51 13.91
C GLY A 263 -3.07 12.24 12.49
N TYR A 264 -2.33 11.14 12.33
CA TYR A 264 -1.77 10.69 11.07
C TYR A 264 -2.30 9.32 10.67
N ALA A 265 -2.62 9.17 9.39
CA ALA A 265 -2.96 7.91 8.76
C ALA A 265 -1.72 7.27 8.10
N SER A 266 -1.81 6.01 7.68
CA SER A 266 -0.65 5.30 7.13
C SER A 266 -0.23 5.85 5.77
N TYR A 267 -1.12 5.82 4.79
CA TYR A 267 -0.77 6.07 3.38
C TYR A 267 -1.16 7.46 2.89
N GLU A 268 -2.31 7.97 3.32
CA GLU A 268 -2.92 9.19 2.80
C GLU A 268 -3.67 9.92 3.93
N THR A 269 -4.02 11.18 3.70
CA THR A 269 -4.94 11.87 4.61
C THR A 269 -6.36 11.30 4.48
N ILE A 270 -7.18 11.50 5.48
CA ILE A 270 -8.59 11.08 5.44
C ILE A 270 -9.32 11.85 4.34
N ASN A 271 -9.77 11.13 3.30
CA ASN A 271 -10.33 11.71 2.07
C ASN A 271 -11.83 11.57 1.93
N GLY A 272 -12.50 10.90 2.84
CA GLY A 272 -13.92 10.62 2.72
C GLY A 272 -14.62 10.64 4.07
N PRO A 273 -15.94 10.82 4.06
CA PRO A 273 -16.72 10.73 5.27
C PRO A 273 -16.84 9.28 5.74
N SER A 274 -16.86 9.07 7.05
CA SER A 274 -16.97 7.73 7.67
C SER A 274 -18.23 6.95 7.25
N VAL A 275 -19.26 7.64 6.74
CA VAL A 275 -20.45 6.98 6.21
C VAL A 275 -20.15 6.04 5.02
N LEU A 276 -19.01 6.22 4.33
CA LEU A 276 -18.58 5.30 3.29
C LEU A 276 -18.28 3.89 3.82
N GLU A 277 -17.95 3.75 5.11
CA GLU A 277 -17.79 2.44 5.75
C GLU A 277 -19.09 1.62 5.74
N TRP A 278 -20.26 2.25 5.63
CA TRP A 278 -21.52 1.52 5.49
C TRP A 278 -21.66 0.81 4.15
N LEU A 279 -20.80 1.13 3.18
CA LEU A 279 -20.71 0.51 1.87
C LEU A 279 -19.56 -0.50 1.76
N ASN A 280 -18.95 -0.85 2.88
CA ASN A 280 -17.88 -1.84 2.91
C ASN A 280 -18.37 -3.21 2.39
N PRO A 281 -17.84 -3.69 1.25
CA PRO A 281 -18.25 -4.99 0.71
C PRO A 281 -17.46 -6.17 1.29
N ALA A 282 -16.46 -5.91 2.13
CA ALA A 282 -15.67 -6.94 2.78
C ALA A 282 -16.32 -7.35 4.10
N GLU A 283 -16.41 -8.64 4.37
CA GLU A 283 -16.98 -9.18 5.59
C GLU A 283 -15.91 -9.54 6.62
N VAL A 284 -14.67 -9.71 6.17
CA VAL A 284 -13.51 -10.07 7.00
C VAL A 284 -12.82 -8.84 7.61
N PHE A 285 -13.00 -7.66 7.00
CA PHE A 285 -12.35 -6.41 7.43
C PHE A 285 -13.38 -5.28 7.60
N GLY A 286 -13.26 -4.52 8.68
CA GLY A 286 -13.90 -3.23 8.85
C GLY A 286 -12.92 -2.08 8.64
N ASN A 287 -13.45 -0.85 8.58
CA ASN A 287 -12.68 0.40 8.51
C ASN A 287 -11.65 0.42 7.35
N ILE A 288 -12.09 0.04 6.14
CA ILE A 288 -11.23 -0.06 4.95
C ILE A 288 -11.68 0.80 3.77
N MET A 289 -12.81 1.51 3.90
CA MET A 289 -13.34 2.33 2.80
C MET A 289 -12.74 3.73 2.76
N VAL A 290 -12.25 4.20 3.91
CA VAL A 290 -11.53 5.48 4.06
C VAL A 290 -10.31 5.27 4.95
N GLU A 291 -9.32 6.15 4.82
CA GLU A 291 -8.19 6.17 5.77
C GLU A 291 -8.65 6.67 7.14
N HIS A 292 -7.95 6.19 8.17
CA HIS A 292 -8.16 6.57 9.57
C HIS A 292 -6.83 7.05 10.16
N ALA A 293 -6.90 7.92 11.17
CA ALA A 293 -5.73 8.24 11.97
C ALA A 293 -5.44 7.10 12.95
N TYR A 294 -4.18 6.71 13.04
CA TYR A 294 -3.70 5.63 13.92
C TYR A 294 -2.74 6.19 14.98
N PRO A 295 -2.87 5.75 16.24
CA PRO A 295 -1.91 6.14 17.30
C PRO A 295 -0.47 5.80 16.95
N GLU A 296 -0.22 4.64 16.33
CA GLU A 296 1.09 4.19 15.92
C GLU A 296 1.74 5.14 14.91
N CYS A 297 1.01 5.48 13.84
CA CYS A 297 1.49 6.41 12.83
C CYS A 297 1.72 7.80 13.43
N THR A 298 0.78 8.27 14.26
CA THR A 298 0.86 9.57 14.92
C THR A 298 2.07 9.64 15.84
N THR A 299 2.32 8.61 16.65
CA THR A 299 3.46 8.56 17.59
C THR A 299 4.79 8.54 16.83
N SER A 300 4.91 7.75 15.77
CA SER A 300 6.12 7.72 14.92
C SER A 300 6.39 9.08 14.31
N VAL A 301 5.37 9.74 13.73
CA VAL A 301 5.54 11.06 13.11
C VAL A 301 5.92 12.12 14.13
N VAL A 302 5.23 12.19 15.28
CA VAL A 302 5.54 13.15 16.36
C VAL A 302 6.98 12.98 16.83
N SER A 303 7.40 11.73 17.09
CA SER A 303 8.77 11.45 17.56
C SER A 303 9.83 11.78 16.50
N GLY A 304 9.55 11.50 15.22
CA GLY A 304 10.42 11.82 14.09
C GLY A 304 10.59 13.32 13.89
N LEU A 305 9.50 14.09 13.91
CA LEU A 305 9.53 15.56 13.81
C LEU A 305 10.26 16.20 15.00
N ARG A 306 10.01 15.74 16.22
CA ARG A 306 10.72 16.20 17.42
C ARG A 306 12.22 15.86 17.37
N MET A 307 12.58 14.71 16.84
CA MET A 307 13.99 14.39 16.64
C MET A 307 14.62 15.33 15.61
N PHE A 308 13.97 15.58 14.47
CA PHE A 308 14.48 16.49 13.45
C PHE A 308 14.74 17.90 13.99
N GLN A 309 13.88 18.46 14.84
CA GLN A 309 14.07 19.78 15.45
C GLN A 309 15.38 19.91 16.26
N ARG A 310 15.97 18.81 16.72
CA ARG A 310 17.26 18.84 17.43
C ARG A 310 18.44 19.09 16.47
N TYR A 311 18.26 18.85 15.18
CA TYR A 311 19.30 18.94 14.16
C TYR A 311 19.11 20.11 13.19
N ASP A 312 17.87 20.55 12.98
CA ASP A 312 17.56 21.63 12.04
C ASP A 312 16.35 22.42 12.53
N SER A 313 16.46 23.76 12.50
CA SER A 313 15.37 24.68 12.88
C SER A 313 14.32 24.88 11.77
N TYR A 314 14.44 24.16 10.65
CA TYR A 314 13.52 24.27 9.52
C TYR A 314 12.10 23.97 9.94
N ARG A 315 11.19 24.93 9.68
CA ARG A 315 9.75 24.83 10.02
C ARG A 315 9.44 24.47 11.47
N SER A 316 10.31 24.86 12.43
CA SER A 316 10.12 24.52 13.84
C SER A 316 8.76 24.94 14.39
N ALA A 317 8.25 26.11 14.03
CA ALA A 317 6.92 26.54 14.46
C ALA A 317 5.78 25.66 13.90
N ASP A 318 5.90 25.22 12.65
CA ASP A 318 4.92 24.32 12.04
C ASP A 318 4.97 22.92 12.70
N ILE A 319 6.18 22.46 13.03
CA ILE A 319 6.37 21.20 13.76
C ILE A 319 5.76 21.29 15.14
N ASP A 320 5.99 22.40 15.89
CA ASP A 320 5.40 22.61 17.21
C ASP A 320 3.87 22.57 17.13
N ALA A 321 3.29 23.31 16.20
CA ALA A 321 1.84 23.32 15.97
C ALA A 321 1.29 21.92 15.62
N ALA A 322 2.01 21.18 14.76
CA ALA A 322 1.60 19.83 14.38
C ALA A 322 1.66 18.84 15.54
N VAL A 323 2.70 18.92 16.37
CA VAL A 323 2.84 18.08 17.56
C VAL A 323 1.77 18.42 18.61
N ASP A 324 1.53 19.70 18.86
CA ASP A 324 0.50 20.14 19.81
C ASP A 324 -0.90 19.65 19.37
N ALA A 325 -1.21 19.73 18.08
CA ALA A 325 -2.45 19.20 17.53
C ALA A 325 -2.56 17.67 17.62
N ALA A 326 -1.45 16.95 17.58
CA ALA A 326 -1.42 15.49 17.63
C ALA A 326 -1.56 14.92 19.07
N VAL A 327 -1.21 15.72 20.07
CA VAL A 327 -1.20 15.32 21.50
C VAL A 327 -2.47 15.80 22.23
N GLY A 328 -3.08 16.87 21.77
CA GLY A 328 -4.31 17.47 22.35
C GLY A 328 -5.56 16.80 21.89
#